data_edd4fd323f60ade1141b58ade031d7ac
#
_entry.id   edd4fd323f60ade1141b58ade031d7ac
#
_cell.length_a   1.000
_cell.length_b   1.000
_cell.length_c   1.000
_cell.angle_alpha   90.00
_cell.angle_beta   90.00
_cell.angle_gamma   90.00
#
_symmetry.space_group_name_H-M   'P 1'
#
loop_
_entity.id
_entity.type
_entity.pdbx_description
1 polymer ?
#
loop_
_entity_poly.entity_id
_entity_poly.type
_entity_poly.pdbx_seq_one_letter_code
_entity_poly.pdbx_strand_id
1 'polypeptide(L)'
;MLMDLEGYDNMNRKRSILNRKAEPTTGRLGRRRVWAILLLIAFSIGLSKNYSVAYSQYKIQHFKQYTFIQLNDVDEYYCIEQLWHLESSWNYKAKNSKSSASGIPQLLNMNEPNPFRQIDKGLRYIEHRYQGSPCKALAFHNRKGYY
;
A
#
# COMPACT_ATOMS: atom_id res chain seq x y z
N MET A 1 87.64 -0.72 14.62
CA MET A 1 86.20 -1.09 14.83
C MET A 1 85.49 -0.54 13.64
N LEU A 2 85.43 -1.32 12.53
CA LEU A 2 84.85 -0.94 11.28
C LEU A 2 83.37 -1.42 11.34
N MET A 3 82.41 -0.48 11.38
CA MET A 3 81.02 -0.78 11.28
C MET A 3 80.72 -1.24 9.87
N ASP A 4 80.07 -2.36 9.78
CA ASP A 4 79.68 -3.05 8.58
C ASP A 4 78.67 -2.22 7.79
N LEU A 5 79.05 -1.70 6.63
CA LEU A 5 78.21 -0.88 5.75
C LEU A 5 76.98 -1.65 5.17
N GLU A 6 77.07 -2.97 5.13
CA GLU A 6 75.96 -3.82 4.62
C GLU A 6 74.78 -3.84 5.57
N GLY A 7 74.98 -3.67 6.89
CA GLY A 7 73.90 -3.60 7.87
C GLY A 7 73.05 -2.31 7.77
N TYR A 8 73.69 -1.21 7.33
CA TYR A 8 73.00 0.08 7.20
C TYR A 8 72.07 0.14 5.97
N ASP A 9 72.51 -0.43 4.87
CA ASP A 9 71.68 -0.47 3.65
C ASP A 9 70.48 -1.39 3.81
N ASN A 10 70.60 -2.46 4.56
CA ASN A 10 69.49 -3.40 4.79
C ASN A 10 68.40 -2.81 5.70
N MET A 11 68.77 -1.98 6.68
CA MET A 11 67.80 -1.26 7.52
C MET A 11 67.06 -0.15 6.76
N ASN A 12 67.70 0.55 5.85
CA ASN A 12 67.07 1.57 5.03
C ASN A 12 66.11 0.97 3.98
N ARG A 13 66.49 -0.16 3.42
CA ARG A 13 65.59 -0.92 2.50
C ARG A 13 64.32 -1.43 3.17
N LYS A 14 64.42 -1.94 4.42
CA LYS A 14 63.26 -2.35 5.23
C LYS A 14 62.38 -1.17 5.62
N ARG A 15 62.95 0.02 5.95
CA ARG A 15 62.14 1.22 6.24
C ARG A 15 61.41 1.76 5.03
N SER A 16 61.97 1.67 3.81
CA SER A 16 61.29 2.11 2.59
C SER A 16 60.08 1.21 2.22
N ILE A 17 60.14 -0.07 2.59
CA ILE A 17 59.02 -1.01 2.35
C ILE A 17 57.89 -0.78 3.35
N LEU A 18 58.17 -0.42 4.60
CA LEU A 18 57.16 -0.18 5.62
C LEU A 18 56.49 1.20 5.49
N ASN A 19 57.08 2.14 4.74
CA ASN A 19 56.47 3.46 4.52
C ASN A 19 55.70 3.61 3.23
N ARG A 20 55.43 2.53 2.50
CA ARG A 20 54.32 2.55 1.54
C ARG A 20 53.03 2.59 2.33
N LYS A 21 52.61 3.83 2.69
CA LYS A 21 51.20 4.07 3.05
C LYS A 21 50.34 3.36 2.02
N ALA A 22 49.53 2.44 2.50
CA ALA A 22 48.41 1.94 1.70
C ALA A 22 47.59 3.19 1.32
N GLU A 23 47.76 3.66 0.11
CA GLU A 23 46.83 4.63 -0.44
C GLU A 23 45.41 3.98 -0.37
N PRO A 24 44.42 4.67 0.22
CA PRO A 24 43.05 4.16 0.16
C PRO A 24 42.75 4.08 -1.33
N THR A 25 42.64 2.86 -1.82
CA THR A 25 42.00 2.61 -3.13
C THR A 25 40.58 3.09 -2.97
N THR A 26 40.37 4.39 -3.21
CA THR A 26 39.04 4.88 -3.59
C THR A 26 38.77 4.23 -4.93
N GLY A 27 38.36 2.97 -4.84
CA GLY A 27 37.86 2.25 -5.99
C GLY A 27 36.73 3.11 -6.53
N ARG A 28 36.97 3.83 -7.64
CA ARG A 28 35.89 4.35 -8.47
C ARG A 28 34.98 3.17 -8.69
N LEU A 29 33.90 3.09 -7.89
CA LEU A 29 32.79 2.19 -8.22
C LEU A 29 32.45 2.56 -9.66
N GLY A 30 32.82 1.70 -10.58
CA GLY A 30 32.69 2.01 -11.99
C GLY A 30 31.23 2.42 -12.24
N ARG A 31 31.01 3.51 -12.98
CA ARG A 31 29.68 4.05 -13.32
C ARG A 31 28.66 2.93 -13.59
N ARG A 32 29.09 1.83 -14.20
CA ARG A 32 28.30 0.63 -14.45
C ARG A 32 27.73 -0.05 -13.19
N ARG A 33 28.48 -0.10 -12.09
CA ARG A 33 28.03 -0.71 -10.81
C ARG A 33 27.03 0.17 -10.10
N VAL A 34 27.18 1.48 -10.17
CA VAL A 34 26.24 2.45 -9.61
C VAL A 34 24.90 2.37 -10.35
N TRP A 35 24.93 2.33 -11.68
CA TRP A 35 23.72 2.16 -12.49
C TRP A 35 22.99 0.84 -12.23
N ALA A 36 23.72 -0.27 -12.03
CA ALA A 36 23.12 -1.56 -11.67
C ALA A 36 22.41 -1.51 -10.31
N ILE A 37 23.00 -0.85 -9.31
CA ILE A 37 22.37 -0.68 -8.00
C ILE A 37 21.13 0.21 -8.09
N LEU A 38 21.18 1.31 -8.84
CA LEU A 38 20.02 2.19 -9.05
C LEU A 38 18.87 1.47 -9.78
N LEU A 39 19.17 0.62 -10.76
CA LEU A 39 18.17 -0.19 -11.44
C LEU A 39 17.53 -1.23 -10.51
N LEU A 40 18.30 -1.87 -9.63
CA LEU A 40 17.78 -2.82 -8.65
C LEU A 40 16.87 -2.13 -7.63
N ILE A 41 17.23 -0.92 -7.17
CA ILE A 41 16.39 -0.12 -6.28
C ILE A 41 15.09 0.31 -6.97
N ALA A 42 15.17 0.80 -8.22
CA ALA A 42 13.99 1.18 -8.99
C ALA A 42 13.05 -0.01 -9.24
N PHE A 43 13.59 -1.19 -9.52
CA PHE A 43 12.83 -2.42 -9.69
C PHE A 43 12.12 -2.86 -8.40
N SER A 44 12.81 -2.77 -7.25
CA SER A 44 12.21 -3.12 -5.95
C SER A 44 11.08 -2.18 -5.54
N ILE A 45 11.21 -0.87 -5.83
CA ILE A 45 10.15 0.13 -5.57
C ILE A 45 8.94 -0.11 -6.49
N GLY A 46 9.16 -0.50 -7.75
CA GLY A 46 8.09 -0.85 -8.68
C GLY A 46 7.28 -2.07 -8.23
N LEU A 47 7.96 -3.12 -7.75
CA LEU A 47 7.32 -4.32 -7.22
C LEU A 47 6.47 -4.04 -5.97
N SER A 48 6.95 -3.18 -5.06
CA SER A 48 6.22 -2.88 -3.82
C SER A 48 4.90 -2.14 -4.07
N LYS A 49 4.85 -1.24 -5.05
CA LYS A 49 3.61 -0.54 -5.46
C LYS A 49 2.58 -1.52 -6.03
N ASN A 50 2.99 -2.41 -6.92
CA ASN A 50 2.10 -3.40 -7.52
C ASN A 50 1.53 -4.37 -6.47
N TYR A 51 2.33 -4.76 -5.47
CA TYR A 51 1.90 -5.64 -4.39
C TYR A 51 0.84 -4.97 -3.49
N SER A 52 1.00 -3.69 -3.14
CA SER A 52 0.04 -2.97 -2.30
C SER A 52 -1.32 -2.76 -2.99
N VAL A 53 -1.33 -2.50 -4.29
CA VAL A 53 -2.57 -2.40 -5.09
C VAL A 53 -3.28 -3.74 -5.15
N ALA A 54 -2.58 -4.83 -5.46
CA ALA A 54 -3.14 -6.18 -5.49
C ALA A 54 -3.75 -6.60 -4.14
N TYR A 55 -3.08 -6.29 -3.04
CA TYR A 55 -3.56 -6.58 -1.69
C TYR A 55 -4.84 -5.79 -1.33
N SER A 56 -4.91 -4.52 -1.72
CA SER A 56 -6.10 -3.68 -1.51
C SER A 56 -7.30 -4.23 -2.29
N GLN A 57 -7.12 -4.59 -3.55
CA GLN A 57 -8.17 -5.20 -4.38
C GLN A 57 -8.65 -6.55 -3.83
N TYR A 58 -7.75 -7.37 -3.33
CA TYR A 58 -8.12 -8.63 -2.69
C TYR A 58 -9.06 -8.43 -1.51
N LYS A 59 -8.84 -7.43 -0.66
CA LYS A 59 -9.73 -7.08 0.44
C LYS A 59 -11.12 -6.64 -0.02
N ILE A 60 -11.20 -5.80 -1.05
CA ILE A 60 -12.49 -5.32 -1.59
C ILE A 60 -13.31 -6.48 -2.12
N GLN A 61 -12.70 -7.45 -2.80
CA GLN A 61 -13.41 -8.63 -3.30
C GLN A 61 -14.04 -9.45 -2.17
N HIS A 62 -13.40 -9.57 -1.01
CA HIS A 62 -14.01 -10.24 0.14
C HIS A 62 -15.23 -9.52 0.68
N PHE A 63 -15.22 -8.18 0.70
CA PHE A 63 -16.39 -7.39 1.12
C PHE A 63 -17.56 -7.58 0.15
N LYS A 64 -17.28 -7.53 -1.14
CA LYS A 64 -18.28 -7.77 -2.20
C LYS A 64 -18.84 -9.16 -2.13
N GLN A 65 -18.01 -10.19 -1.98
CA GLN A 65 -18.45 -11.58 -1.83
C GLN A 65 -19.32 -11.77 -0.59
N TYR A 66 -18.92 -11.20 0.55
CA TYR A 66 -19.74 -11.23 1.77
C TYR A 66 -21.11 -10.60 1.54
N THR A 67 -21.15 -9.41 0.94
CA THR A 67 -22.41 -8.72 0.65
C THR A 67 -23.32 -9.53 -0.29
N PHE A 68 -22.75 -10.16 -1.32
CA PHE A 68 -23.50 -11.06 -2.21
C PHE A 68 -24.15 -12.22 -1.46
N ILE A 69 -23.40 -12.86 -0.54
CA ILE A 69 -23.91 -13.96 0.28
C ILE A 69 -25.06 -13.49 1.20
N GLN A 70 -24.96 -12.27 1.78
CA GLN A 70 -25.99 -11.74 2.66
C GLN A 70 -27.29 -11.41 1.92
N LEU A 71 -27.21 -10.88 0.70
CA LEU A 71 -28.37 -10.52 -0.11
C LEU A 71 -29.03 -11.74 -0.75
N ASN A 72 -28.25 -12.71 -1.21
CA ASN A 72 -28.68 -13.90 -1.93
C ASN A 72 -29.59 -13.60 -3.14
N ASP A 73 -29.41 -12.43 -3.75
CA ASP A 73 -30.15 -11.91 -4.89
C ASP A 73 -29.15 -11.18 -5.81
N VAL A 74 -29.11 -11.59 -7.08
CA VAL A 74 -28.11 -11.10 -8.05
C VAL A 74 -28.40 -9.65 -8.46
N ASP A 75 -29.66 -9.31 -8.69
CA ASP A 75 -30.04 -7.98 -9.15
C ASP A 75 -29.88 -6.95 -8.04
N GLU A 76 -30.30 -7.26 -6.82
CA GLU A 76 -30.10 -6.40 -5.66
C GLU A 76 -28.60 -6.26 -5.30
N TYR A 77 -27.82 -7.32 -5.55
CA TYR A 77 -26.36 -7.24 -5.39
C TYR A 77 -25.70 -6.27 -6.37
N TYR A 78 -26.06 -6.30 -7.66
CA TYR A 78 -25.53 -5.33 -8.62
C TYR A 78 -25.89 -3.89 -8.25
N CYS A 79 -27.05 -3.67 -7.72
CA CYS A 79 -27.48 -2.36 -7.24
C CYS A 79 -26.66 -1.88 -6.04
N ILE A 80 -26.40 -2.74 -5.03
CA ILE A 80 -25.59 -2.37 -3.86
C ILE A 80 -24.13 -2.19 -4.21
N GLU A 81 -23.63 -3.01 -5.13
CA GLU A 81 -22.24 -2.91 -5.61
C GLU A 81 -21.99 -1.54 -6.22
N GLN A 82 -22.90 -1.08 -7.05
CA GLN A 82 -22.84 0.24 -7.68
C GLN A 82 -23.07 1.37 -6.67
N LEU A 83 -24.04 1.25 -5.77
CA LEU A 83 -24.33 2.25 -4.75
C LEU A 83 -23.10 2.49 -3.85
N TRP A 84 -22.51 1.44 -3.28
CA TRP A 84 -21.37 1.60 -2.39
C TRP A 84 -20.06 1.88 -3.12
N HIS A 85 -19.99 1.65 -4.42
CA HIS A 85 -18.92 2.19 -5.25
C HIS A 85 -19.00 3.72 -5.34
N LEU A 86 -20.18 4.29 -5.56
CA LEU A 86 -20.42 5.75 -5.58
C LEU A 86 -20.16 6.40 -4.21
N GLU A 87 -20.52 5.73 -3.10
CA GLU A 87 -20.38 6.26 -1.75
C GLU A 87 -18.93 6.30 -1.25
N SER A 88 -18.19 5.22 -1.45
CA SER A 88 -16.86 5.09 -0.84
C SER A 88 -15.84 4.34 -1.69
N SER A 89 -16.22 3.85 -2.87
CA SER A 89 -15.45 2.86 -3.63
C SER A 89 -15.10 1.63 -2.78
N TRP A 90 -16.02 1.20 -1.92
CA TRP A 90 -15.87 0.09 -0.97
C TRP A 90 -14.76 0.31 0.07
N ASN A 91 -14.37 1.54 0.31
CA ASN A 91 -13.34 1.88 1.28
C ASN A 91 -13.93 1.98 2.69
N TYR A 92 -13.69 0.97 3.53
CA TYR A 92 -14.19 0.93 4.90
C TYR A 92 -13.58 2.01 5.83
N LYS A 93 -12.52 2.68 5.39
CA LYS A 93 -11.89 3.80 6.12
C LYS A 93 -12.31 5.17 5.59
N ALA A 94 -13.18 5.22 4.58
CA ALA A 94 -13.63 6.47 4.01
C ALA A 94 -14.32 7.34 5.07
N LYS A 95 -14.01 8.63 5.05
CA LYS A 95 -14.65 9.64 5.89
C LYS A 95 -15.07 10.79 5.03
N ASN A 96 -16.32 11.23 5.19
CA ASN A 96 -16.80 12.43 4.52
C ASN A 96 -16.23 13.68 5.23
N SER A 97 -15.69 14.63 4.47
CA SER A 97 -15.10 15.86 5.03
C SER A 97 -16.15 16.89 5.46
N LYS A 98 -17.39 16.74 5.02
CA LYS A 98 -18.48 17.70 5.25
C LYS A 98 -19.57 17.19 6.17
N SER A 99 -19.49 15.93 6.60
CA SER A 99 -20.51 15.30 7.46
C SER A 99 -19.87 14.21 8.34
N SER A 100 -20.67 13.61 9.23
CA SER A 100 -20.26 12.47 10.05
C SER A 100 -20.35 11.13 9.31
N ALA A 101 -20.64 11.13 8.01
CA ALA A 101 -20.74 9.91 7.19
C ALA A 101 -19.38 9.24 7.03
N SER A 102 -19.34 7.93 7.20
CA SER A 102 -18.09 7.16 7.07
C SER A 102 -18.34 5.69 6.72
N GLY A 103 -17.24 5.01 6.36
CA GLY A 103 -17.24 3.59 6.04
C GLY A 103 -17.73 3.26 4.63
N ILE A 104 -17.89 1.96 4.37
CA ILE A 104 -18.36 1.45 3.07
C ILE A 104 -19.71 2.09 2.67
N PRO A 105 -20.75 2.08 3.53
CA PRO A 105 -22.06 2.59 3.18
C PRO A 105 -22.24 4.10 3.43
N GLN A 106 -21.22 4.83 3.85
CA GLN A 106 -21.26 6.27 4.18
C GLN A 106 -22.46 6.66 5.09
N LEU A 107 -22.74 5.83 6.11
CA LEU A 107 -23.78 6.16 7.08
C LEU A 107 -23.31 7.22 8.08
N LEU A 108 -24.23 8.10 8.50
CA LEU A 108 -23.98 9.11 9.52
C LEU A 108 -23.65 8.45 10.86
N ASN A 109 -22.67 9.02 11.58
CA ASN A 109 -22.21 8.55 12.90
C ASN A 109 -21.76 7.08 12.91
N MET A 110 -21.22 6.59 11.82
CA MET A 110 -20.69 5.24 11.69
C MET A 110 -19.40 5.11 12.51
N ASN A 111 -19.46 4.51 13.70
CA ASN A 111 -18.31 4.26 14.58
C ASN A 111 -17.91 2.77 14.60
N GLU A 112 -17.99 2.11 13.47
CA GLU A 112 -17.70 0.68 13.35
C GLU A 112 -16.38 0.47 12.59
N PRO A 113 -15.32 -0.06 13.24
CA PRO A 113 -14.03 -0.28 12.59
C PRO A 113 -14.01 -1.56 11.73
N ASN A 114 -14.90 -2.52 11.98
CA ASN A 114 -14.95 -3.77 11.25
C ASN A 114 -15.75 -3.62 9.96
N PRO A 115 -15.13 -3.85 8.78
CA PRO A 115 -15.79 -3.65 7.49
C PRO A 115 -17.02 -4.54 7.26
N PHE A 116 -17.01 -5.78 7.76
CA PHE A 116 -18.17 -6.68 7.63
C PHE A 116 -19.35 -6.18 8.46
N ARG A 117 -19.10 -5.67 9.66
CA ARG A 117 -20.16 -5.03 10.46
C ARG A 117 -20.65 -3.71 9.87
N GLN A 118 -19.80 -2.98 9.15
CA GLN A 118 -20.25 -1.81 8.37
C GLN A 118 -21.24 -2.23 7.29
N ILE A 119 -20.94 -3.34 6.58
CA ILE A 119 -21.85 -3.93 5.58
C ILE A 119 -23.17 -4.30 6.23
N ASP A 120 -23.16 -5.02 7.35
CA ASP A 120 -24.39 -5.39 8.06
C ASP A 120 -25.23 -4.18 8.47
N LYS A 121 -24.58 -3.11 8.94
CA LYS A 121 -25.28 -1.85 9.27
C LYS A 121 -25.86 -1.17 8.04
N GLY A 122 -25.13 -1.20 6.92
CA GLY A 122 -25.58 -0.67 5.64
C GLY A 122 -26.80 -1.41 5.13
N LEU A 123 -26.78 -2.74 5.15
CA LEU A 123 -27.90 -3.58 4.73
C LEU A 123 -29.13 -3.35 5.64
N ARG A 124 -28.96 -3.28 6.97
CA ARG A 124 -30.06 -2.93 7.88
C ARG A 124 -30.66 -1.55 7.61
N TYR A 125 -29.81 -0.56 7.29
CA TYR A 125 -30.30 0.76 6.89
C TYR A 125 -31.18 0.68 5.64
N ILE A 126 -30.77 -0.09 4.62
CA ILE A 126 -31.53 -0.30 3.39
C ILE A 126 -32.83 -1.06 3.70
N GLU A 127 -32.80 -2.05 4.58
CA GLU A 127 -34.01 -2.77 5.04
C GLU A 127 -35.05 -1.79 5.59
N HIS A 128 -34.65 -0.91 6.50
CA HIS A 128 -35.59 0.03 7.13
C HIS A 128 -36.09 1.13 6.17
N ARG A 129 -35.21 1.68 5.35
CA ARG A 129 -35.53 2.87 4.56
C ARG A 129 -36.09 2.55 3.17
N TYR A 130 -35.67 1.43 2.62
CA TYR A 130 -35.97 1.04 1.24
C TYR A 130 -36.64 -0.35 1.13
N GLN A 131 -37.17 -0.87 2.24
CA GLN A 131 -37.88 -2.17 2.28
C GLN A 131 -36.99 -3.32 1.80
N GLY A 132 -35.73 -3.30 2.18
CA GLY A 132 -34.74 -4.32 1.82
C GLY A 132 -34.21 -4.26 0.39
N SER A 133 -34.57 -3.24 -0.41
CA SER A 133 -34.15 -3.17 -1.81
C SER A 133 -32.98 -2.17 -2.03
N PRO A 134 -31.75 -2.65 -2.23
CA PRO A 134 -30.64 -1.89 -2.76
C PRO A 134 -30.95 -1.14 -4.05
N CYS A 135 -31.74 -1.71 -4.95
CA CYS A 135 -32.10 -1.08 -6.20
C CYS A 135 -32.99 0.17 -5.99
N LYS A 136 -33.89 0.16 -5.01
CA LYS A 136 -34.65 1.35 -4.62
C LYS A 136 -33.72 2.42 -4.01
N ALA A 137 -32.74 2.02 -3.20
CA ALA A 137 -31.76 2.90 -2.62
C ALA A 137 -30.88 3.56 -3.69
N LEU A 138 -30.36 2.78 -4.64
CA LEU A 138 -29.59 3.29 -5.79
C LEU A 138 -30.42 4.25 -6.65
N ALA A 139 -31.66 3.90 -6.96
CA ALA A 139 -32.54 4.79 -7.72
C ALA A 139 -32.83 6.11 -6.98
N PHE A 140 -32.91 6.08 -5.66
CA PHE A 140 -33.04 7.30 -4.85
C PHE A 140 -31.74 8.10 -4.87
N HIS A 141 -30.58 7.44 -4.67
CA HIS A 141 -29.27 8.07 -4.73
C HIS A 141 -29.04 8.77 -6.07
N ASN A 142 -29.36 8.16 -7.19
CA ASN A 142 -29.21 8.73 -8.52
C ASN A 142 -30.04 10.02 -8.74
N ARG A 143 -31.16 10.16 -8.00
CA ARG A 143 -31.99 11.38 -8.07
C ARG A 143 -31.57 12.48 -7.09
N LYS A 144 -31.05 12.10 -5.93
CA LYS A 144 -30.82 13.03 -4.80
C LYS A 144 -29.36 13.26 -4.45
N GLY A 145 -28.44 12.38 -4.89
CA GLY A 145 -27.03 12.40 -4.56
C GLY A 145 -26.70 11.86 -3.15
N TYR A 146 -27.68 11.20 -2.50
CA TYR A 146 -27.55 10.50 -1.22
C TYR A 146 -28.65 9.43 -1.09
N TYR A 147 -28.51 8.55 -0.10
CA TYR A 147 -29.54 7.52 0.18
C TYR A 147 -29.82 7.37 1.67
#